data_cbbb62905647bd2cd97247bb13275420
#
_entry.id   cbbb62905647bd2cd97247bb13275420
#
_cell.length_a   1.000
_cell.length_b   1.000
_cell.length_c   1.000
_cell.angle_alpha   90.00
_cell.angle_beta   90.00
_cell.angle_gamma   90.00
#
_symmetry.space_group_name_H-M   'P 1'
#
loop_
_entity.id
_entity.type
_entity.pdbx_description
1 polymer ?
#
loop_
_entity_poly.entity_id
_entity_poly.type
_entity_poly.pdbx_seq_one_letter_code
_entity_poly.pdbx_strand_id
1 'polypeptide(L)'
;MESGLSRAAALLLGVCLSIPGQVIEFESNGLKYQTLTKRGLTLMVAQLPGHVREFTILQVAVSNGSPGPYTIRPEDFSYKKDDGTELHAWPARDVVQLLREKGGRGDVMKLVSAYETALYGIPHMRVANAYESRRQAALAELASTKLKAAAAASAIAFVQTKLLPGESTDGAVFFGAEGKAFGPGRLIVRTNTDVFEFQAE
;
A
#
# COMPACT_ATOMS: atom_id res chain seq x y z
N MET A 1 -16.39 51.71 52.13
CA MET A 1 -17.20 51.25 51.00
C MET A 1 -16.21 50.65 49.98
N GLU A 2 -15.95 49.35 50.09
CA GLU A 2 -15.00 48.66 49.25
C GLU A 2 -15.75 47.75 48.28
N SER A 3 -15.57 48.03 47.02
CA SER A 3 -16.15 47.23 45.94
C SER A 3 -15.21 46.08 45.54
N GLY A 4 -15.57 44.86 45.92
CA GLY A 4 -14.86 43.67 45.53
C GLY A 4 -15.07 43.31 44.05
N LEU A 5 -14.03 43.39 43.25
CA LEU A 5 -14.04 42.85 41.88
C LEU A 5 -13.79 41.33 41.94
N SER A 6 -14.85 40.58 41.68
CA SER A 6 -14.78 39.15 41.49
C SER A 6 -14.16 38.85 40.12
N ARG A 7 -12.93 38.27 40.11
CA ARG A 7 -12.27 37.76 38.91
C ARG A 7 -12.78 36.35 38.61
N ALA A 8 -13.75 36.27 37.69
CA ALA A 8 -14.12 34.99 37.10
C ALA A 8 -13.05 34.57 36.06
N ALA A 9 -12.19 33.64 36.44
CA ALA A 9 -11.27 33.00 35.51
C ALA A 9 -12.05 31.96 34.69
N ALA A 10 -12.37 32.30 33.44
CA ALA A 10 -12.94 31.34 32.49
C ALA A 10 -11.84 30.37 32.03
N LEU A 11 -11.91 29.14 32.51
CA LEU A 11 -11.05 28.03 32.08
C LEU A 11 -11.59 27.57 30.70
N LEU A 12 -10.94 27.98 29.61
CA LEU A 12 -11.20 27.44 28.27
C LEU A 12 -10.54 26.05 28.21
N LEU A 13 -11.32 25.01 28.46
CA LEU A 13 -10.94 23.66 28.13
C LEU A 13 -10.90 23.54 26.60
N GLY A 14 -9.71 23.59 26.02
CA GLY A 14 -9.47 23.27 24.62
C GLY A 14 -9.74 21.79 24.39
N VAL A 15 -10.92 21.46 23.90
CA VAL A 15 -11.21 20.11 23.38
C VAL A 15 -10.41 19.94 22.10
N CYS A 16 -9.27 19.23 22.16
CA CYS A 16 -8.57 18.75 20.98
C CYS A 16 -9.47 17.72 20.28
N LEU A 17 -10.31 18.19 19.36
CA LEU A 17 -11.00 17.31 18.42
C LEU A 17 -9.95 16.65 17.53
N SER A 18 -9.63 15.39 17.83
CA SER A 18 -8.87 14.55 16.91
C SER A 18 -9.73 14.36 15.66
N ILE A 19 -9.45 15.13 14.61
CA ILE A 19 -10.11 14.96 13.31
C ILE A 19 -9.68 13.58 12.79
N PRO A 20 -10.59 12.62 12.60
CA PRO A 20 -10.23 11.36 11.96
C PRO A 20 -9.64 11.68 10.58
N GLY A 21 -8.52 11.08 10.24
CA GLY A 21 -7.89 11.29 8.94
C GLY A 21 -8.92 11.05 7.83
N GLN A 22 -9.07 12.02 6.94
CA GLN A 22 -9.96 11.91 5.79
C GLN A 22 -9.23 11.17 4.66
N VAL A 23 -9.92 10.22 4.02
CA VAL A 23 -9.42 9.58 2.79
C VAL A 23 -9.51 10.62 1.68
N ILE A 24 -8.39 10.85 0.99
CA ILE A 24 -8.30 11.70 -0.19
C ILE A 24 -8.22 10.78 -1.39
N GLU A 25 -9.11 10.99 -2.35
CA GLU A 25 -9.15 10.25 -3.61
C GLU A 25 -8.70 11.14 -4.75
N PHE A 26 -7.93 10.56 -5.67
CA PHE A 26 -7.55 11.20 -6.92
C PHE A 26 -7.29 10.17 -8.00
N GLU A 27 -7.34 10.61 -9.26
CA GLU A 27 -7.04 9.76 -10.40
C GLU A 27 -5.74 10.22 -11.06
N SER A 28 -4.90 9.24 -11.41
CA SER A 28 -3.69 9.49 -12.18
C SER A 28 -3.39 8.28 -13.07
N ASN A 29 -3.10 8.53 -14.34
CA ASN A 29 -2.84 7.50 -15.36
C ASN A 29 -3.92 6.40 -15.44
N GLY A 30 -5.19 6.77 -15.24
CA GLY A 30 -6.31 5.84 -15.25
C GLY A 30 -6.40 4.93 -14.02
N LEU A 31 -5.62 5.22 -12.97
CA LEU A 31 -5.71 4.53 -11.68
C LEU A 31 -6.33 5.45 -10.63
N LYS A 32 -7.27 4.91 -9.88
CA LYS A 32 -7.85 5.56 -8.71
C LYS A 32 -6.97 5.31 -7.50
N TYR A 33 -6.44 6.39 -6.92
CA TYR A 33 -5.64 6.36 -5.71
C TYR A 33 -6.45 6.82 -4.53
N GLN A 34 -6.27 6.17 -3.41
CA GLN A 34 -6.78 6.60 -2.12
C GLN A 34 -5.62 6.83 -1.17
N THR A 35 -5.62 7.95 -0.48
CA THR A 35 -4.57 8.33 0.47
C THR A 35 -5.18 8.65 1.82
N LEU A 36 -4.57 8.13 2.87
CA LEU A 36 -4.98 8.38 4.24
C LEU A 36 -3.76 8.59 5.12
N THR A 37 -3.79 9.68 5.90
CA THR A 37 -2.73 9.98 6.89
C THR A 37 -3.28 9.86 8.30
N LYS A 38 -2.60 9.09 9.15
CA LYS A 38 -2.88 9.00 10.59
C LYS A 38 -1.56 9.11 11.36
N ARG A 39 -1.52 9.97 12.36
CA ARG A 39 -0.34 10.19 13.24
C ARG A 39 0.99 10.34 12.50
N GLY A 40 0.96 10.98 11.33
CA GLY A 40 2.14 11.18 10.51
C GLY A 40 2.52 10.01 9.59
N LEU A 41 1.89 8.85 9.71
CA LEU A 41 2.02 7.79 8.72
C LEU A 41 1.00 8.01 7.60
N THR A 42 1.49 8.11 6.37
CA THR A 42 0.65 8.24 5.16
C THR A 42 0.70 6.95 4.38
N LEU A 43 -0.47 6.38 4.12
CA LEU A 43 -0.64 5.26 3.20
C LEU A 43 -1.35 5.76 1.95
N MET A 44 -0.86 5.34 0.79
CA MET A 44 -1.50 5.54 -0.50
C MET A 44 -1.66 4.18 -1.16
N VAL A 45 -2.84 3.92 -1.70
CA VAL A 45 -3.19 2.64 -2.30
C VAL A 45 -3.89 2.84 -3.64
N ALA A 46 -3.64 1.93 -4.58
CA ALA A 46 -4.38 1.84 -5.84
C ALA A 46 -4.48 0.38 -6.28
N GLN A 47 -5.66 -0.05 -6.69
CA GLN A 47 -5.80 -1.36 -7.30
C GLN A 47 -5.23 -1.31 -8.72
N LEU A 48 -4.31 -2.23 -9.03
CA LEU A 48 -3.79 -2.35 -10.39
C LEU A 48 -4.81 -3.00 -11.31
N PRO A 49 -4.86 -2.61 -12.60
CA PRO A 49 -5.79 -3.17 -13.54
C PRO A 49 -5.46 -4.63 -13.86
N GLY A 50 -6.49 -5.45 -13.94
CA GLY A 50 -6.35 -6.87 -14.25
C GLY A 50 -5.88 -7.71 -13.07
N HIS A 51 -5.39 -8.89 -13.40
CA HIS A 51 -4.92 -9.89 -12.43
C HIS A 51 -3.73 -10.65 -13.01
N VAL A 52 -2.92 -11.21 -12.14
CA VAL A 52 -1.84 -12.14 -12.49
C VAL A 52 -2.18 -13.48 -11.85
N ARG A 53 -2.59 -14.44 -12.69
CA ARG A 53 -3.14 -15.72 -12.24
C ARG A 53 -4.30 -15.52 -11.28
N GLU A 54 -4.22 -16.11 -10.09
CA GLU A 54 -5.21 -15.96 -9.02
C GLU A 54 -5.09 -14.65 -8.23
N PHE A 55 -4.07 -13.83 -8.48
CA PHE A 55 -3.81 -12.64 -7.69
C PHE A 55 -4.42 -11.38 -8.27
N THR A 56 -5.13 -10.65 -7.43
CA THR A 56 -5.39 -9.23 -7.58
C THR A 56 -4.26 -8.47 -6.87
N ILE A 57 -3.80 -7.39 -7.49
CA ILE A 57 -2.60 -6.67 -7.06
C ILE A 57 -2.99 -5.27 -6.63
N LEU A 58 -2.51 -4.89 -5.45
CA LEU A 58 -2.64 -3.56 -4.91
C LEU A 58 -1.27 -2.87 -4.92
N GLN A 59 -1.17 -1.73 -5.57
CA GLN A 59 -0.03 -0.82 -5.40
C GLN A 59 -0.16 -0.12 -4.07
N VAL A 60 0.90 -0.13 -3.28
CA VAL A 60 0.96 0.53 -1.98
C VAL A 60 2.18 1.42 -1.93
N ALA A 61 2.01 2.64 -1.41
CA ALA A 61 3.10 3.50 -1.01
C ALA A 61 2.89 3.95 0.43
N VAL A 62 3.97 3.97 1.19
CA VAL A 62 3.96 4.32 2.62
C VAL A 62 5.03 5.36 2.89
N SER A 63 4.65 6.45 3.54
CA SER A 63 5.58 7.51 3.97
C SER A 63 5.46 7.74 5.47
N ASN A 64 6.59 7.75 6.15
CA ASN A 64 6.68 8.00 7.57
C ASN A 64 7.08 9.45 7.87
N GLY A 65 6.10 10.32 8.05
CA GLY A 65 6.27 11.70 8.57
C GLY A 65 6.14 11.80 10.09
N SER A 66 6.05 10.68 10.82
CA SER A 66 6.00 10.67 12.28
C SER A 66 7.39 10.86 12.89
N PRO A 67 7.50 11.20 14.18
CA PRO A 67 8.79 11.36 14.85
C PRO A 67 9.49 10.03 15.18
N GLY A 68 8.80 8.90 15.06
CA GLY A 68 9.32 7.58 15.40
C GLY A 68 9.39 6.62 14.21
N PRO A 69 10.12 5.50 14.33
CA PRO A 69 10.18 4.51 13.28
C PRO A 69 8.88 3.71 13.19
N TYR A 70 8.47 3.36 11.95
CA TYR A 70 7.37 2.45 11.66
C TYR A 70 7.88 1.19 10.99
N THR A 71 7.29 0.04 11.36
CA THR A 71 7.48 -1.20 10.60
C THR A 71 6.14 -1.57 9.96
N ILE A 72 6.18 -1.84 8.67
CA ILE A 72 5.02 -2.24 7.89
C ILE A 72 5.34 -3.49 7.07
N ARG A 73 4.37 -4.38 6.94
CA ARG A 73 4.52 -5.71 6.33
C ARG A 73 3.36 -6.01 5.40
N PRO A 74 3.51 -6.89 4.40
CA PRO A 74 2.39 -7.37 3.60
C PRO A 74 1.25 -7.93 4.45
N GLU A 75 1.56 -8.65 5.52
CA GLU A 75 0.60 -9.29 6.42
C GLU A 75 -0.28 -8.30 7.20
N ASP A 76 0.10 -7.03 7.24
CA ASP A 76 -0.69 -5.97 7.86
C ASP A 76 -1.92 -5.59 7.01
N PHE A 77 -1.98 -6.08 5.76
CA PHE A 77 -3.05 -5.78 4.79
C PHE A 77 -4.07 -6.91 4.72
N SER A 78 -5.34 -6.58 4.86
CA SER A 78 -6.48 -7.47 4.61
C SER A 78 -7.57 -6.75 3.83
N TYR A 79 -8.33 -7.51 3.04
CA TYR A 79 -9.47 -7.00 2.31
C TYR A 79 -10.75 -7.70 2.78
N LYS A 80 -11.67 -6.93 3.33
CA LYS A 80 -12.96 -7.43 3.81
C LYS A 80 -14.04 -7.07 2.81
N LYS A 81 -14.62 -8.08 2.14
CA LYS A 81 -15.75 -7.93 1.23
C LYS A 81 -17.05 -7.67 2.01
N ASP A 82 -18.03 -7.07 1.34
CA ASP A 82 -19.35 -6.82 1.95
C ASP A 82 -20.13 -8.10 2.25
N ASP A 83 -19.81 -9.22 1.58
CA ASP A 83 -20.37 -10.54 1.89
C ASP A 83 -19.79 -11.17 3.15
N GLY A 84 -18.85 -10.49 3.82
CA GLY A 84 -18.17 -10.95 5.02
C GLY A 84 -16.88 -11.73 4.77
N THR A 85 -16.55 -12.07 3.53
CA THR A 85 -15.28 -12.74 3.18
C THR A 85 -14.09 -11.84 3.49
N GLU A 86 -13.08 -12.36 4.17
CA GLU A 86 -11.83 -11.66 4.41
C GLU A 86 -10.68 -12.32 3.64
N LEU A 87 -10.00 -11.53 2.81
CA LEU A 87 -8.81 -11.93 2.09
C LEU A 87 -7.60 -11.33 2.80
N HIS A 88 -6.58 -12.16 3.06
CA HIS A 88 -5.30 -11.69 3.58
C HIS A 88 -4.29 -11.56 2.45
N ALA A 89 -3.40 -10.58 2.58
CA ALA A 89 -2.30 -10.45 1.64
C ALA A 89 -1.36 -11.66 1.74
N TRP A 90 -0.91 -12.12 0.58
CA TRP A 90 0.06 -13.22 0.50
C TRP A 90 1.48 -12.71 0.77
N PRO A 91 2.28 -13.48 1.52
CA PRO A 91 3.70 -13.19 1.65
C PRO A 91 4.38 -13.17 0.27
N ALA A 92 5.24 -12.19 0.05
CA ALA A 92 5.93 -12.02 -1.23
C ALA A 92 6.66 -13.28 -1.70
N ARG A 93 7.29 -14.02 -0.77
CA ARG A 93 8.00 -15.27 -1.05
C ARG A 93 7.10 -16.35 -1.66
N ASP A 94 5.85 -16.44 -1.20
CA ASP A 94 4.91 -17.48 -1.63
C ASP A 94 4.40 -17.18 -3.04
N VAL A 95 4.15 -15.89 -3.34
CA VAL A 95 3.84 -15.42 -4.70
C VAL A 95 5.00 -15.69 -5.66
N VAL A 96 6.21 -15.36 -5.27
CA VAL A 96 7.44 -15.63 -6.06
C VAL A 96 7.63 -17.13 -6.30
N GLN A 97 7.42 -17.95 -5.28
CA GLN A 97 7.50 -19.41 -5.41
C GLN A 97 6.45 -19.95 -6.40
N LEU A 98 5.20 -19.51 -6.29
CA LEU A 98 4.14 -19.93 -7.20
C LEU A 98 4.46 -19.54 -8.65
N LEU A 99 4.94 -18.32 -8.89
CA LEU A 99 5.32 -17.87 -10.23
C LEU A 99 6.57 -18.58 -10.76
N ARG A 100 7.47 -18.98 -9.90
CA ARG A 100 8.61 -19.84 -10.28
C ARG A 100 8.15 -21.21 -10.79
N GLU A 101 7.08 -21.74 -10.24
CA GLU A 101 6.53 -23.03 -10.66
C GLU A 101 5.62 -22.92 -11.88
N LYS A 102 4.76 -21.93 -11.92
CA LYS A 102 3.66 -21.81 -12.88
C LYS A 102 3.72 -20.57 -13.78
N GLY A 103 4.68 -19.65 -13.56
CA GLY A 103 4.75 -18.37 -14.28
C GLY A 103 4.93 -18.50 -15.78
N GLY A 104 4.36 -17.56 -16.52
CA GLY A 104 4.41 -17.47 -17.97
C GLY A 104 4.83 -16.08 -18.47
N ARG A 105 5.02 -15.94 -19.79
CA ARG A 105 5.39 -14.66 -20.42
C ARG A 105 4.33 -13.57 -20.18
N GLY A 106 3.05 -13.94 -20.21
CA GLY A 106 1.96 -13.00 -19.93
C GLY A 106 2.00 -12.46 -18.50
N ASP A 107 2.44 -13.28 -17.54
CA ASP A 107 2.54 -12.87 -16.15
C ASP A 107 3.65 -11.81 -15.97
N VAL A 108 4.80 -11.98 -16.64
CA VAL A 108 5.88 -10.98 -16.66
C VAL A 108 5.38 -9.64 -17.19
N MET A 109 4.69 -9.67 -18.34
CA MET A 109 4.18 -8.45 -18.97
C MET A 109 3.15 -7.74 -18.10
N LYS A 110 2.22 -8.49 -17.51
CA LYS A 110 1.20 -7.93 -16.62
C LYS A 110 1.81 -7.30 -15.37
N LEU A 111 2.75 -8.00 -14.71
CA LEU A 111 3.41 -7.51 -13.51
C LEU A 111 4.18 -6.21 -13.78
N VAL A 112 5.01 -6.20 -14.80
CA VAL A 112 5.86 -5.05 -15.12
C VAL A 112 5.01 -3.88 -15.60
N SER A 113 4.14 -4.08 -16.59
CA SER A 113 3.35 -3.00 -17.17
C SER A 113 2.39 -2.38 -16.16
N ALA A 114 1.66 -3.19 -15.39
CA ALA A 114 0.71 -2.67 -14.41
C ALA A 114 1.41 -1.90 -13.28
N TYR A 115 2.54 -2.42 -12.79
CA TYR A 115 3.29 -1.76 -11.73
C TYR A 115 3.96 -0.45 -12.21
N GLU A 116 4.54 -0.46 -13.40
CA GLU A 116 5.14 0.75 -13.99
C GLU A 116 4.09 1.85 -14.23
N THR A 117 2.88 1.47 -14.68
CA THR A 117 1.78 2.44 -14.84
C THR A 117 1.47 3.13 -13.51
N ALA A 118 1.44 2.38 -12.42
CA ALA A 118 1.21 2.95 -11.10
C ALA A 118 2.39 3.80 -10.61
N LEU A 119 3.62 3.29 -10.73
CA LEU A 119 4.82 3.95 -10.23
C LEU A 119 5.06 5.31 -10.89
N TYR A 120 4.94 5.37 -12.23
CA TYR A 120 5.15 6.60 -12.99
C TYR A 120 3.91 7.51 -13.05
N GLY A 121 2.78 7.02 -12.56
CA GLY A 121 1.54 7.78 -12.47
C GLY A 121 1.54 8.85 -11.37
N ILE A 122 2.48 8.80 -10.43
CA ILE A 122 2.55 9.72 -9.31
C ILE A 122 3.74 10.69 -9.51
N PRO A 123 3.50 11.96 -9.88
CA PRO A 123 4.55 12.95 -10.00
C PRO A 123 5.26 13.15 -8.65
N HIS A 124 6.59 13.24 -8.67
CA HIS A 124 7.44 13.59 -7.53
C HIS A 124 7.60 12.53 -6.43
N MET A 125 7.07 11.32 -6.59
CA MET A 125 7.38 10.25 -5.66
C MET A 125 8.81 9.73 -5.90
N ARG A 126 9.75 10.20 -5.10
CA ARG A 126 11.11 9.64 -5.07
C ARG A 126 11.08 8.39 -4.20
N VAL A 127 10.91 7.26 -4.86
CA VAL A 127 10.94 5.97 -4.19
C VAL A 127 12.38 5.51 -4.09
N ALA A 128 12.85 5.31 -2.87
CA ALA A 128 14.23 4.86 -2.59
C ALA A 128 14.43 3.35 -2.80
N ASN A 129 13.44 2.64 -3.37
CA ASN A 129 13.43 1.17 -3.40
C ASN A 129 14.29 0.52 -4.49
N ALA A 130 15.00 1.31 -5.29
CA ALA A 130 15.86 0.84 -6.39
C ALA A 130 15.17 -0.16 -7.35
N TYR A 131 13.85 -0.01 -7.56
CA TYR A 131 13.03 -0.89 -8.38
C TYR A 131 13.63 -1.14 -9.76
N GLU A 132 14.04 -0.07 -10.44
CA GLU A 132 14.55 -0.16 -11.81
C GLU A 132 15.85 -0.98 -11.91
N SER A 133 16.75 -0.80 -10.96
CA SER A 133 17.99 -1.60 -10.88
C SER A 133 17.67 -3.07 -10.59
N ARG A 134 16.75 -3.33 -9.66
CA ARG A 134 16.32 -4.70 -9.34
C ARG A 134 15.62 -5.37 -10.51
N ARG A 135 14.76 -4.63 -11.24
CA ARG A 135 14.08 -5.11 -12.43
C ARG A 135 15.06 -5.47 -13.53
N GLN A 136 15.99 -4.58 -13.83
CA GLN A 136 17.01 -4.81 -14.87
C GLN A 136 17.87 -6.03 -14.54
N ALA A 137 18.36 -6.13 -13.31
CA ALA A 137 19.13 -7.29 -12.86
C ALA A 137 18.31 -8.59 -12.93
N ALA A 138 17.06 -8.55 -12.51
CA ALA A 138 16.17 -9.70 -12.49
C ALA A 138 15.80 -10.21 -13.90
N LEU A 139 15.67 -9.33 -14.89
CA LEU A 139 15.25 -9.70 -16.25
C LEU A 139 16.40 -10.01 -17.20
N ALA A 140 17.60 -9.49 -16.94
CA ALA A 140 18.74 -9.59 -17.85
C ALA A 140 19.39 -10.99 -17.88
N GLU A 141 19.45 -11.69 -16.74
CA GLU A 141 20.23 -12.91 -16.60
C GLU A 141 19.42 -14.21 -16.70
N LEU A 142 18.09 -14.14 -16.83
CA LEU A 142 17.25 -15.32 -16.71
C LEU A 142 16.78 -15.86 -18.07
N ALA A 143 17.18 -17.08 -18.40
CA ALA A 143 16.76 -17.76 -19.63
C ALA A 143 15.32 -18.29 -19.58
N SER A 144 14.81 -18.66 -18.40
CA SER A 144 13.49 -19.27 -18.24
C SER A 144 12.40 -18.22 -18.00
N THR A 145 11.29 -18.33 -18.73
CA THR A 145 10.11 -17.44 -18.57
C THR A 145 9.50 -17.53 -17.17
N LYS A 146 9.52 -18.70 -16.54
CA LYS A 146 9.05 -18.87 -15.15
C LYS A 146 9.94 -18.10 -14.18
N LEU A 147 11.24 -18.16 -14.34
CA LEU A 147 12.18 -17.40 -13.53
C LEU A 147 12.02 -15.90 -13.74
N LYS A 148 11.74 -15.45 -14.97
CA LYS A 148 11.45 -14.03 -15.25
C LYS A 148 10.19 -13.57 -14.55
N ALA A 149 9.13 -14.37 -14.51
CA ALA A 149 7.90 -14.04 -13.80
C ALA A 149 8.11 -13.93 -12.28
N ALA A 150 8.83 -14.90 -11.71
CA ALA A 150 9.20 -14.87 -10.30
C ALA A 150 10.08 -13.65 -9.94
N ALA A 151 11.05 -13.33 -10.80
CA ALA A 151 11.94 -12.20 -10.63
C ALA A 151 11.19 -10.85 -10.76
N ALA A 152 10.27 -10.73 -11.72
CA ALA A 152 9.42 -9.56 -11.85
C ALA A 152 8.57 -9.35 -10.59
N ALA A 153 7.93 -10.41 -10.08
CA ALA A 153 7.16 -10.34 -8.84
C ALA A 153 8.04 -9.96 -7.65
N SER A 154 9.22 -10.56 -7.52
CA SER A 154 10.16 -10.21 -6.45
C SER A 154 10.64 -8.76 -6.50
N ALA A 155 10.81 -8.20 -7.71
CA ALA A 155 11.26 -6.83 -7.88
C ALA A 155 10.21 -5.80 -7.43
N ILE A 156 8.92 -6.10 -7.62
CA ILE A 156 7.83 -5.19 -7.29
C ILE A 156 7.19 -5.47 -5.93
N ALA A 157 7.36 -6.67 -5.37
CA ALA A 157 6.65 -7.08 -4.17
C ALA A 157 6.94 -6.15 -2.98
N PHE A 158 5.87 -5.76 -2.30
CA PHE A 158 5.98 -5.09 -1.02
C PHE A 158 6.59 -6.06 0.01
N VAL A 159 7.62 -5.65 0.69
CA VAL A 159 8.32 -6.46 1.69
C VAL A 159 8.29 -5.76 3.04
N GLN A 160 8.47 -6.53 4.11
CA GLN A 160 8.60 -5.94 5.43
C GLN A 160 9.67 -4.86 5.41
N THR A 161 9.29 -3.64 5.78
CA THR A 161 10.17 -2.48 5.76
C THR A 161 10.05 -1.71 7.08
N LYS A 162 11.19 -1.37 7.67
CA LYS A 162 11.27 -0.42 8.78
C LYS A 162 11.58 0.94 8.19
N LEU A 163 10.65 1.88 8.33
CA LEU A 163 10.78 3.26 7.89
C LEU A 163 11.21 4.14 9.06
N LEU A 164 12.31 4.83 8.92
CA LEU A 164 12.70 5.92 9.81
C LEU A 164 11.87 7.18 9.51
N PRO A 165 11.85 8.19 10.41
CA PRO A 165 11.22 9.47 10.14
C PRO A 165 11.70 10.09 8.81
N GLY A 166 10.75 10.47 7.95
CA GLY A 166 11.02 11.04 6.63
C GLY A 166 11.26 10.02 5.52
N GLU A 167 11.33 8.73 5.81
CA GLU A 167 11.50 7.69 4.80
C GLU A 167 10.18 7.23 4.19
N SER A 168 10.26 6.70 2.97
CA SER A 168 9.14 6.15 2.23
C SER A 168 9.52 4.84 1.55
N THR A 169 8.54 3.97 1.35
CA THR A 169 8.65 2.73 0.58
C THR A 169 7.40 2.54 -0.26
N ASP A 170 7.52 1.72 -1.30
CA ASP A 170 6.39 1.29 -2.10
C ASP A 170 6.54 -0.17 -2.52
N GLY A 171 5.49 -0.73 -3.08
CA GLY A 171 5.50 -2.07 -3.63
C GLY A 171 4.11 -2.61 -3.92
N ALA A 172 4.07 -3.79 -4.49
CA ALA A 172 2.85 -4.51 -4.80
C ALA A 172 2.48 -5.49 -3.68
N VAL A 173 1.26 -5.41 -3.20
CA VAL A 173 0.65 -6.37 -2.28
C VAL A 173 -0.29 -7.28 -3.07
N PHE A 174 -0.19 -8.58 -2.87
CA PHE A 174 -0.89 -9.60 -3.62
C PHE A 174 -1.99 -10.25 -2.79
N PHE A 175 -3.19 -10.35 -3.35
CA PHE A 175 -4.33 -11.01 -2.72
C PHE A 175 -4.84 -12.14 -3.59
N GLY A 176 -5.05 -13.30 -3.02
CA GLY A 176 -5.68 -14.44 -3.69
C GLY A 176 -7.18 -14.18 -3.89
N ALA A 177 -7.56 -13.59 -5.00
CA ALA A 177 -8.94 -13.25 -5.34
C ALA A 177 -9.45 -14.04 -6.55
N GLU A 178 -8.93 -15.25 -6.77
CA GLU A 178 -9.32 -16.15 -7.87
C GLU A 178 -9.22 -15.47 -9.27
N GLY A 179 -8.32 -14.51 -9.42
CA GLY A 179 -8.17 -13.76 -10.66
C GLY A 179 -9.30 -12.78 -10.96
N LYS A 180 -10.08 -12.38 -9.96
CA LYS A 180 -11.16 -11.40 -10.06
C LYS A 180 -10.77 -10.10 -9.38
N ALA A 181 -11.41 -9.00 -9.76
CA ALA A 181 -11.35 -7.76 -8.97
C ALA A 181 -11.87 -8.01 -7.54
N PHE A 182 -11.48 -7.16 -6.60
CA PHE A 182 -11.92 -7.33 -5.21
C PHE A 182 -13.44 -7.33 -5.05
N GLY A 183 -14.17 -6.55 -5.87
CA GLY A 183 -15.57 -6.25 -5.66
C GLY A 183 -15.78 -5.28 -4.50
N PRO A 184 -17.05 -4.97 -4.15
CA PRO A 184 -17.34 -4.05 -3.05
C PRO A 184 -16.81 -4.55 -1.71
N GLY A 185 -16.24 -3.63 -0.93
CA GLY A 185 -15.65 -3.96 0.35
C GLY A 185 -14.68 -2.90 0.85
N ARG A 186 -13.80 -3.28 1.78
CA ARG A 186 -12.84 -2.39 2.41
C ARG A 186 -11.46 -3.00 2.50
N LEU A 187 -10.45 -2.26 2.09
CA LEU A 187 -9.07 -2.56 2.42
C LEU A 187 -8.80 -2.07 3.85
N ILE A 188 -8.27 -2.94 4.67
CA ILE A 188 -7.92 -2.67 6.06
C ILE A 188 -6.42 -2.90 6.22
N VAL A 189 -5.72 -1.89 6.72
CA VAL A 189 -4.29 -1.99 7.04
C VAL A 189 -4.11 -1.79 8.54
N ARG A 190 -3.65 -2.83 9.23
CA ARG A 190 -3.44 -2.81 10.67
C ARG A 190 -1.96 -2.67 10.97
N THR A 191 -1.56 -1.49 11.41
CA THR A 191 -0.23 -1.26 11.94
C THR A 191 -0.21 -1.48 13.48
N ASN A 192 0.95 -1.40 14.09
CA ASN A 192 1.06 -1.52 15.55
C ASN A 192 0.27 -0.46 16.33
N THR A 193 -0.01 0.70 15.72
CA THR A 193 -0.60 1.86 16.40
C THR A 193 -1.92 2.33 15.80
N ASP A 194 -2.19 1.99 14.55
CA ASP A 194 -3.32 2.55 13.80
C ASP A 194 -3.98 1.52 12.88
N VAL A 195 -5.25 1.74 12.61
CA VAL A 195 -5.99 1.02 11.58
C VAL A 195 -6.37 2.01 10.49
N PHE A 196 -5.98 1.71 9.26
CA PHE A 196 -6.35 2.44 8.06
C PHE A 196 -7.43 1.66 7.33
N GLU A 197 -8.46 2.35 6.90
CA GLU A 197 -9.56 1.76 6.13
C GLU A 197 -9.77 2.56 4.86
N PHE A 198 -9.82 1.86 3.73
CA PHE A 198 -10.07 2.43 2.41
C PHE A 198 -11.28 1.72 1.81
N GLN A 199 -12.21 2.48 1.28
CA GLN A 199 -13.41 1.93 0.66
C GLN A 199 -13.08 1.53 -0.78
N ALA A 200 -13.46 0.32 -1.19
CA ALA A 200 -13.43 -0.08 -2.59
C ALA A 200 -14.86 -0.14 -3.13
N GLU A 201 -15.03 0.44 -4.30
CA GLU A 201 -16.28 0.43 -5.06
C GLU A 201 -16.39 -0.80 -5.99
#